data_2964905c69d24eefc802015f7c41f531
#
_entry.id   2964905c69d24eefc802015f7c41f531
#
_cell.length_a   1.000
_cell.length_b   1.000
_cell.length_c   1.000
_cell.angle_alpha   90.00
_cell.angle_beta   90.00
_cell.angle_gamma   90.00
#
_symmetry.space_group_name_H-M   'P 1'
#
loop_
_entity.id
_entity.type
_entity.pdbx_description
1 polymer ?
#
loop_
_entity_poly.entity_id
_entity_poly.type
_entity_poly.pdbx_seq_one_letter_code
_entity_poly.pdbx_strand_id
1 'polypeptide(L)'
;MENFAAIDFETANNERTSVCSVGVVIVRNGEIVDSFYSLIQPEPNYYCYWNTKIHGLTQKDTDNAPVFSEVWAQIAPKIEGLPLVAHNKAFDESCLKAAFRCYQMDYPDYEFHCTYQASKRAFPHAVSYKLDSISLLCGYRLENHHHALADAEACAWIAREVL
;
A
#
# COMPACT_ATOMS: atom_id res chain seq x y z
N MET A 1 -2.11 17.35 0.19
CA MET A 1 -2.65 16.80 1.44
C MET A 1 -1.56 16.75 2.48
N GLU A 2 -1.85 17.12 3.69
CA GLU A 2 -0.85 17.27 4.74
C GLU A 2 -0.92 16.20 5.82
N ASN A 3 -2.07 15.55 6.00
CA ASN A 3 -2.27 14.54 7.03
C ASN A 3 -2.93 13.32 6.40
N PHE A 4 -2.18 12.22 6.32
CA PHE A 4 -2.66 10.99 5.70
C PHE A 4 -1.74 9.82 6.01
N ALA A 5 -2.19 8.61 5.68
CA ALA A 5 -1.35 7.42 5.68
C ALA A 5 -1.33 6.83 4.27
N ALA A 6 -0.15 6.75 3.66
CA ALA A 6 0.03 6.06 2.39
C ALA A 6 0.18 4.56 2.67
N ILE A 7 -0.50 3.74 1.88
CA ILE A 7 -0.53 2.29 2.08
C ILE A 7 -0.31 1.57 0.76
N ASP A 8 0.41 0.46 0.81
CA ASP A 8 0.64 -0.42 -0.32
C ASP A 8 0.63 -1.87 0.14
N PHE A 9 -0.08 -2.73 -0.60
CA PHE A 9 -0.12 -4.17 -0.38
C PHE A 9 0.52 -4.91 -1.55
N GLU A 10 1.18 -6.03 -1.26
CA GLU A 10 1.51 -7.03 -2.25
C GLU A 10 0.68 -8.29 -1.98
N THR A 11 0.26 -8.99 -3.03
CA THR A 11 -0.56 -10.21 -2.92
C THR A 11 0.21 -11.43 -3.41
N ALA A 12 -0.05 -12.58 -2.77
CA ALA A 12 0.58 -13.85 -3.11
C ALA A 12 -0.01 -14.47 -4.38
N ASN A 13 -1.31 -14.28 -4.59
CA ASN A 13 -2.06 -14.90 -5.70
C ASN A 13 -3.18 -13.96 -6.17
N ASN A 14 -4.08 -14.47 -7.01
CA ASN A 14 -5.15 -13.66 -7.59
C ASN A 14 -6.29 -13.31 -6.64
N GLU A 15 -6.31 -13.91 -5.43
CA GLU A 15 -7.31 -13.58 -4.44
C GLU A 15 -6.92 -12.30 -3.71
N ARG A 16 -7.84 -11.34 -3.58
CA ARG A 16 -7.58 -10.08 -2.88
C ARG A 16 -7.26 -10.27 -1.41
N THR A 17 -7.73 -11.37 -0.81
CA THR A 17 -7.44 -11.72 0.57
C THR A 17 -5.98 -12.11 0.80
N SER A 18 -5.24 -12.44 -0.26
CA SER A 18 -3.90 -13.04 -0.18
C SER A 18 -2.78 -12.02 0.01
N VAL A 19 -3.04 -10.95 0.75
CA VAL A 19 -1.99 -9.96 1.06
C VAL A 19 -0.83 -10.64 1.75
N CYS A 20 0.38 -10.43 1.24
CA CYS A 20 1.60 -11.08 1.75
C CYS A 20 2.62 -10.07 2.28
N SER A 21 2.43 -8.79 2.05
CA SER A 21 3.18 -7.73 2.69
C SER A 21 2.38 -6.44 2.68
N VAL A 22 2.71 -5.54 3.60
CA VAL A 22 2.11 -4.22 3.67
C VAL A 22 3.14 -3.19 4.08
N GLY A 23 3.11 -2.03 3.43
CA GLY A 23 3.87 -0.85 3.82
C GLY A 23 2.92 0.30 4.14
N VAL A 24 3.21 1.03 5.20
CA VAL A 24 2.44 2.22 5.61
C VAL A 24 3.42 3.34 5.93
N VAL A 25 3.14 4.53 5.39
CA VAL A 25 3.93 5.73 5.68
C VAL A 25 2.98 6.81 6.17
N ILE A 26 3.26 7.36 7.34
CA ILE A 26 2.38 8.33 7.99
C ILE A 26 2.95 9.72 7.79
N VAL A 27 2.10 10.61 7.27
CA VAL A 27 2.44 12.01 7.04
C VAL A 27 1.55 12.87 7.92
N ARG A 28 2.18 13.78 8.67
CA ARG A 28 1.49 14.79 9.48
C ARG A 28 2.13 16.15 9.23
N ASN A 29 1.28 17.14 8.98
CA ASN A 29 1.72 18.51 8.66
C ASN A 29 2.73 18.53 7.50
N GLY A 30 2.50 17.67 6.51
CA GLY A 30 3.33 17.58 5.32
C GLY A 30 4.66 16.86 5.51
N GLU A 31 4.93 16.30 6.68
CA GLU A 31 6.18 15.60 6.99
C GLU A 31 5.94 14.12 7.27
N ILE A 32 6.86 13.28 6.79
CA ILE A 32 6.84 11.85 7.11
C ILE A 32 7.29 11.71 8.57
N VAL A 33 6.40 11.18 9.43
CA VAL A 33 6.65 11.07 10.87
C VAL A 33 6.79 9.63 11.34
N ASP A 34 6.31 8.65 10.58
CA ASP A 34 6.38 7.24 10.96
C ASP A 34 6.23 6.35 9.74
N SER A 35 6.69 5.12 9.85
CA SER A 35 6.51 4.10 8.83
C SER A 35 6.37 2.74 9.48
N PHE A 36 5.74 1.82 8.75
CA PHE A 36 5.53 0.45 9.22
C PHE A 36 5.61 -0.50 8.02
N TYR A 37 6.28 -1.62 8.21
CA TYR A 37 6.36 -2.68 7.22
C TYR A 37 6.19 -4.03 7.90
N SER A 38 5.43 -4.93 7.27
CA SER A 38 5.37 -6.31 7.73
C SER A 38 5.11 -7.26 6.58
N LEU A 39 5.76 -8.41 6.63
CA LEU A 39 5.33 -9.58 5.89
C LEU A 39 4.03 -10.09 6.53
N ILE A 40 3.19 -10.73 5.72
CA ILE A 40 1.90 -11.28 6.16
C ILE A 40 1.80 -12.70 5.62
N GLN A 41 1.41 -13.65 6.48
CA GLN A 41 1.05 -14.99 5.97
C GLN A 41 -0.26 -14.85 5.18
N PRO A 42 -0.25 -15.10 3.86
CA PRO A 42 -1.43 -14.87 3.04
C PRO A 42 -2.51 -15.92 3.25
N GLU A 43 -3.77 -15.55 2.95
CA GLU A 43 -4.91 -16.45 2.96
C GLU A 43 -5.66 -16.31 1.63
N PRO A 44 -5.71 -17.33 0.78
CA PRO A 44 -5.09 -18.65 0.94
C PRO A 44 -3.57 -18.61 0.78
N ASN A 45 -2.87 -19.54 1.46
CA ASN A 45 -1.42 -19.53 1.55
C ASN A 45 -0.77 -20.32 0.41
N TYR A 46 -0.87 -19.77 -0.80
CA TYR A 46 -0.12 -20.24 -1.96
C TYR A 46 0.29 -19.05 -2.81
N TYR A 47 1.34 -19.22 -3.62
CA TYR A 47 1.87 -18.14 -4.45
C TYR A 47 1.72 -18.47 -5.93
N CYS A 48 1.27 -17.49 -6.70
CA CYS A 48 1.28 -17.55 -8.16
C CYS A 48 2.62 -17.03 -8.70
N TYR A 49 3.08 -17.64 -9.78
CA TYR A 49 4.34 -17.27 -10.43
C TYR A 49 4.43 -15.78 -10.74
N TRP A 50 3.35 -15.21 -11.34
CA TRP A 50 3.36 -13.81 -11.76
C TRP A 50 3.43 -12.83 -10.58
N ASN A 51 2.80 -13.19 -9.47
CA ASN A 51 2.87 -12.37 -8.26
C ASN A 51 4.29 -12.34 -7.71
N THR A 52 4.91 -13.52 -7.55
CA THR A 52 6.30 -13.63 -7.10
C THR A 52 7.26 -12.90 -8.04
N LYS A 53 7.03 -12.98 -9.35
CA LYS A 53 7.87 -12.29 -10.33
C LYS A 53 7.85 -10.78 -10.13
N ILE A 54 6.72 -10.22 -9.67
CA ILE A 54 6.58 -8.78 -9.45
C ILE A 54 7.30 -8.36 -8.15
N HIS A 55 7.02 -9.02 -7.02
CA HIS A 55 7.51 -8.55 -5.71
C HIS A 55 8.64 -9.39 -5.11
N GLY A 56 8.93 -10.54 -5.70
CA GLY A 56 10.05 -11.38 -5.25
C GLY A 56 9.78 -12.22 -4.02
N LEU A 57 8.60 -12.14 -3.41
CA LEU A 57 8.27 -12.93 -2.22
C LEU A 57 7.78 -14.32 -2.62
N THR A 58 8.09 -15.31 -1.78
CA THR A 58 7.69 -16.70 -1.95
C THR A 58 7.02 -17.19 -0.67
N GLN A 59 6.40 -18.36 -0.76
CA GLN A 59 5.76 -19.00 0.40
C GLN A 59 6.73 -19.16 1.56
N LYS A 60 7.99 -19.45 1.26
CA LYS A 60 9.04 -19.61 2.27
C LYS A 60 9.25 -18.34 3.09
N ASP A 61 9.08 -17.15 2.47
CA ASP A 61 9.29 -15.88 3.14
C ASP A 61 8.17 -15.57 4.15
N THR A 62 6.96 -16.07 3.92
CA THR A 62 5.78 -15.68 4.72
C THR A 62 5.13 -16.83 5.48
N ASP A 63 5.65 -18.06 5.41
CA ASP A 63 5.09 -19.21 6.14
C ASP A 63 5.06 -18.99 7.66
N ASN A 64 6.02 -18.26 8.19
CA ASN A 64 6.09 -17.97 9.63
C ASN A 64 5.74 -16.52 9.95
N ALA A 65 5.22 -15.76 8.98
CA ALA A 65 4.81 -14.39 9.19
C ALA A 65 3.47 -14.34 9.93
N PRO A 66 3.18 -13.22 10.62
CA PRO A 66 1.88 -13.04 11.25
C PRO A 66 0.77 -12.95 10.20
N VAL A 67 -0.45 -13.34 10.58
CA VAL A 67 -1.63 -13.23 9.73
C VAL A 67 -2.12 -11.78 9.70
N PHE A 68 -2.98 -11.45 8.73
CA PHE A 68 -3.44 -10.08 8.52
C PHE A 68 -4.03 -9.45 9.79
N SER A 69 -4.88 -10.18 10.54
CA SER A 69 -5.52 -9.63 11.73
C SER A 69 -4.51 -9.18 12.80
N GLU A 70 -3.42 -9.92 12.95
CA GLU A 70 -2.35 -9.55 13.89
C GLU A 70 -1.58 -8.33 13.40
N VAL A 71 -1.31 -8.25 12.10
CA VAL A 71 -0.60 -7.11 11.51
C VAL A 71 -1.46 -5.85 11.59
N TRP A 72 -2.75 -5.95 11.26
CA TRP A 72 -3.64 -4.79 11.26
C TRP A 72 -3.85 -4.24 12.67
N ALA A 73 -3.81 -5.08 13.69
CA ALA A 73 -3.88 -4.63 15.09
C ALA A 73 -2.74 -3.67 15.43
N GLN A 74 -1.59 -3.77 14.74
CA GLN A 74 -0.46 -2.85 14.92
C GLN A 74 -0.59 -1.59 14.09
N ILE A 75 -1.25 -1.68 12.93
CA ILE A 75 -1.42 -0.54 12.01
C ILE A 75 -2.56 0.38 12.46
N ALA A 76 -3.70 -0.19 12.87
CA ALA A 76 -4.91 0.57 13.15
C ALA A 76 -4.71 1.77 14.10
N PRO A 77 -4.02 1.66 15.23
CA PRO A 77 -3.80 2.81 16.09
C PRO A 77 -2.92 3.88 15.47
N LYS A 78 -2.03 3.52 14.54
CA LYS A 78 -1.15 4.49 13.87
C LYS A 78 -1.89 5.37 12.87
N ILE A 79 -2.95 4.84 12.26
CA ILE A 79 -3.67 5.52 11.18
C ILE A 79 -5.01 6.10 11.64
N GLU A 80 -5.34 6.00 12.92
CA GLU A 80 -6.62 6.44 13.43
C GLU A 80 -6.88 7.92 13.10
N GLY A 81 -8.04 8.18 12.50
CA GLY A 81 -8.43 9.53 12.11
C GLY A 81 -7.79 10.06 10.82
N LEU A 82 -6.93 9.28 10.18
CA LEU A 82 -6.28 9.70 8.94
C LEU A 82 -6.96 9.08 7.72
N PRO A 83 -7.09 9.83 6.61
CA PRO A 83 -7.45 9.23 5.34
C PRO A 83 -6.29 8.36 4.83
N LEU A 84 -6.62 7.33 4.06
CA LEU A 84 -5.65 6.46 3.42
C LEU A 84 -5.42 6.90 1.98
N VAL A 85 -4.21 6.75 1.50
CA VAL A 85 -3.81 7.12 0.15
C VAL A 85 -3.09 5.94 -0.48
N ALA A 86 -3.43 5.62 -1.72
CA ALA A 86 -2.76 4.56 -2.46
C ALA A 86 -2.61 4.95 -3.93
N HIS A 87 -1.61 4.40 -4.58
CA HIS A 87 -1.41 4.60 -6.01
C HIS A 87 -2.18 3.52 -6.76
N ASN A 88 -3.31 3.90 -7.38
CA ASN A 88 -4.34 3.00 -7.87
C ASN A 88 -5.13 2.37 -6.70
N LYS A 89 -5.80 3.21 -5.94
CA LYS A 89 -6.47 2.84 -4.68
C LYS A 89 -7.47 1.69 -4.82
N ALA A 90 -8.04 1.50 -6.01
CA ALA A 90 -9.03 0.43 -6.23
C ALA A 90 -8.46 -0.94 -5.85
N PHE A 91 -7.18 -1.17 -6.10
CA PHE A 91 -6.51 -2.42 -5.74
C PHE A 91 -6.37 -2.53 -4.22
N ASP A 92 -5.70 -1.56 -3.59
CA ASP A 92 -5.39 -1.63 -2.15
C ASP A 92 -6.64 -1.57 -1.29
N GLU A 93 -7.61 -0.76 -1.67
CA GLU A 93 -8.89 -0.69 -0.97
C GLU A 93 -9.63 -2.03 -1.06
N SER A 94 -9.64 -2.67 -2.23
CA SER A 94 -10.28 -3.98 -2.39
C SER A 94 -9.59 -5.07 -1.58
N CYS A 95 -8.25 -5.04 -1.52
CA CYS A 95 -7.48 -5.96 -0.69
C CYS A 95 -7.82 -5.78 0.79
N LEU A 96 -7.85 -4.53 1.25
CA LEU A 96 -8.13 -4.22 2.65
C LEU A 96 -9.53 -4.69 3.06
N LYS A 97 -10.53 -4.36 2.25
CA LYS A 97 -11.91 -4.80 2.51
C LYS A 97 -12.05 -6.32 2.50
N ALA A 98 -11.40 -6.99 1.52
CA ALA A 98 -11.44 -8.44 1.42
C ALA A 98 -10.77 -9.11 2.64
N ALA A 99 -9.63 -8.58 3.09
CA ALA A 99 -8.94 -9.10 4.26
C ALA A 99 -9.78 -8.93 5.54
N PHE A 100 -10.42 -7.77 5.72
CA PHE A 100 -11.32 -7.55 6.84
C PHE A 100 -12.46 -8.59 6.86
N ARG A 101 -13.07 -8.85 5.71
CA ARG A 101 -14.14 -9.86 5.61
C ARG A 101 -13.61 -11.25 5.90
N CYS A 102 -12.44 -11.60 5.39
CA CYS A 102 -11.81 -12.90 5.58
C CYS A 102 -11.60 -13.21 7.06
N TYR A 103 -11.21 -12.22 7.84
CA TYR A 103 -10.95 -12.36 9.28
C TYR A 103 -12.14 -11.92 10.14
N GLN A 104 -13.31 -11.68 9.55
CA GLN A 104 -14.54 -11.30 10.25
C GLN A 104 -14.35 -10.07 11.15
N MET A 105 -13.64 -9.09 10.64
CA MET A 105 -13.37 -7.83 11.32
C MET A 105 -14.31 -6.73 10.81
N ASP A 106 -14.72 -5.84 11.71
CA ASP A 106 -15.55 -4.69 11.35
C ASP A 106 -14.71 -3.65 10.61
N TYR A 107 -15.12 -3.33 9.39
CA TYR A 107 -14.40 -2.37 8.56
C TYR A 107 -14.78 -0.94 8.94
N PRO A 108 -13.81 -0.07 9.32
CA PRO A 108 -14.13 1.30 9.80
C PRO A 108 -14.49 2.31 8.70
N ASP A 109 -14.78 1.88 7.49
CA ASP A 109 -15.08 2.76 6.35
C ASP A 109 -13.99 3.80 6.11
N TYR A 110 -12.74 3.33 6.01
CA TYR A 110 -11.61 4.21 5.73
C TYR A 110 -11.83 5.03 4.47
N GLU A 111 -11.56 6.33 4.55
CA GLU A 111 -11.58 7.22 3.40
C GLU A 111 -10.32 7.00 2.57
N PHE A 112 -10.46 6.67 1.28
CA PHE A 112 -9.34 6.44 0.38
C PHE A 112 -9.25 7.54 -0.67
N HIS A 113 -8.02 7.97 -0.95
CA HIS A 113 -7.67 8.86 -2.06
C HIS A 113 -6.68 8.18 -2.99
N CYS A 114 -6.72 8.52 -4.27
CA CYS A 114 -5.94 7.86 -5.30
C CYS A 114 -4.92 8.80 -5.93
N THR A 115 -3.63 8.53 -5.70
CA THR A 115 -2.56 9.32 -6.31
C THR A 115 -2.44 9.09 -7.82
N TYR A 116 -2.79 7.90 -8.31
CA TYR A 116 -2.79 7.62 -9.74
C TYR A 116 -3.76 8.54 -10.50
N GLN A 117 -4.99 8.66 -10.01
CA GLN A 117 -5.99 9.53 -10.63
C GLN A 117 -5.64 11.01 -10.47
N ALA A 118 -5.16 11.40 -9.29
CA ALA A 118 -4.75 12.78 -9.04
C ALA A 118 -3.55 13.18 -9.90
N SER A 119 -2.62 12.26 -10.15
CA SER A 119 -1.46 12.51 -11.01
C SER A 119 -1.85 12.84 -12.45
N LYS A 120 -2.92 12.23 -12.95
CA LYS A 120 -3.39 12.53 -14.31
C LYS A 120 -3.86 13.98 -14.45
N ARG A 121 -4.43 14.53 -13.38
CA ARG A 121 -4.85 15.94 -13.35
C ARG A 121 -3.68 16.88 -13.14
N ALA A 122 -2.74 16.51 -12.27
CA ALA A 122 -1.59 17.33 -11.93
C ALA A 122 -0.53 17.36 -13.04
N PHE A 123 -0.35 16.24 -13.73
CA PHE A 123 0.67 16.07 -14.78
C PHE A 123 0.02 15.58 -16.07
N PRO A 124 -0.81 16.40 -16.75
CA PRO A 124 -1.62 15.95 -17.89
C PRO A 124 -0.80 15.48 -19.10
N HIS A 125 0.48 15.82 -19.16
CA HIS A 125 1.36 15.45 -20.28
C HIS A 125 2.45 14.45 -19.90
N ALA A 126 2.33 13.78 -18.75
CA ALA A 126 3.30 12.77 -18.34
C ALA A 126 3.28 11.58 -19.30
N VAL A 127 4.47 11.04 -19.58
CA VAL A 127 4.62 9.87 -20.46
C VAL A 127 4.03 8.62 -19.81
N SER A 128 4.10 8.51 -18.49
CA SER A 128 3.61 7.36 -17.73
C SER A 128 3.10 7.83 -16.38
N TYR A 129 2.05 7.18 -15.90
CA TYR A 129 1.49 7.43 -14.55
C TYR A 129 1.80 6.30 -13.58
N LYS A 130 2.77 5.45 -13.93
CA LYS A 130 3.25 4.43 -13.01
C LYS A 130 3.91 5.08 -11.79
N LEU A 131 3.91 4.37 -10.68
CA LEU A 131 4.40 4.87 -9.41
C LEU A 131 5.81 5.44 -9.51
N ASP A 132 6.74 4.70 -10.10
CA ASP A 132 8.14 5.11 -10.24
C ASP A 132 8.29 6.39 -11.10
N SER A 133 7.52 6.48 -12.18
CA SER A 133 7.57 7.64 -13.08
C SER A 133 7.07 8.90 -12.40
N ILE A 134 5.93 8.83 -11.72
CA ILE A 134 5.34 9.99 -11.07
C ILE A 134 6.11 10.39 -9.81
N SER A 135 6.59 9.42 -9.02
CA SER A 135 7.37 9.74 -7.83
C SER A 135 8.65 10.51 -8.20
N LEU A 136 9.26 10.18 -9.33
CA LEU A 136 10.44 10.89 -9.82
C LEU A 136 10.12 12.35 -10.13
N LEU A 137 8.96 12.62 -10.75
CA LEU A 137 8.50 14.00 -11.00
C LEU A 137 8.27 14.76 -9.69
N CYS A 138 7.96 14.07 -8.61
CA CYS A 138 7.74 14.65 -7.28
C CYS A 138 9.03 14.70 -6.43
N GLY A 139 10.17 14.37 -7.01
CA GLY A 139 11.45 14.46 -6.33
C GLY A 139 11.89 13.21 -5.58
N TYR A 140 11.23 12.08 -5.78
CA TYR A 140 11.54 10.82 -5.12
C TYR A 140 11.94 9.75 -6.15
N ARG A 141 13.16 9.23 -6.03
CA ARG A 141 13.64 8.15 -6.89
C ARG A 141 13.31 6.81 -6.21
N LEU A 142 12.38 6.07 -6.81
CA LEU A 142 11.97 4.75 -6.32
C LEU A 142 12.97 3.69 -6.82
N GLU A 143 13.84 3.23 -5.92
CA GLU A 143 14.89 2.27 -6.26
C GLU A 143 14.48 0.82 -6.00
N ASN A 144 13.62 0.60 -5.01
CA ASN A 144 13.20 -0.75 -4.61
C ASN A 144 11.71 -0.97 -4.94
N HIS A 145 11.37 -0.78 -6.23
CA HIS A 145 9.99 -0.91 -6.72
C HIS A 145 9.43 -2.30 -6.43
N HIS A 146 8.15 -2.35 -6.06
CA HIS A 146 7.41 -3.54 -5.63
C HIS A 146 7.80 -4.07 -4.25
N HIS A 147 8.62 -3.35 -3.50
CA HIS A 147 8.72 -3.53 -2.05
C HIS A 147 7.66 -2.62 -1.40
N ALA A 148 6.76 -3.20 -0.61
CA ALA A 148 5.56 -2.48 -0.15
C ALA A 148 5.89 -1.18 0.60
N LEU A 149 6.91 -1.16 1.44
CA LEU A 149 7.27 0.07 2.15
C LEU A 149 7.83 1.14 1.22
N ALA A 150 8.72 0.75 0.29
CA ALA A 150 9.27 1.68 -0.70
C ALA A 150 8.18 2.27 -1.58
N ASP A 151 7.22 1.43 -1.99
CA ASP A 151 6.09 1.88 -2.81
C ASP A 151 5.16 2.82 -2.02
N ALA A 152 4.91 2.53 -0.74
CA ALA A 152 4.13 3.42 0.13
C ALA A 152 4.83 4.77 0.32
N GLU A 153 6.15 4.78 0.47
CA GLU A 153 6.92 6.02 0.60
C GLU A 153 6.85 6.84 -0.68
N ALA A 154 7.00 6.21 -1.84
CA ALA A 154 6.85 6.89 -3.13
C ALA A 154 5.45 7.48 -3.26
N CYS A 155 4.42 6.73 -2.88
CA CYS A 155 3.04 7.21 -2.86
C CYS A 155 2.87 8.43 -1.95
N ALA A 156 3.52 8.43 -0.78
CA ALA A 156 3.46 9.57 0.14
C ALA A 156 4.06 10.83 -0.48
N TRP A 157 5.18 10.71 -1.17
CA TRP A 157 5.79 11.83 -1.88
C TRP A 157 4.87 12.40 -2.95
N ILE A 158 4.21 11.53 -3.70
CA ILE A 158 3.25 11.96 -4.72
C ILE A 158 2.06 12.66 -4.06
N ALA A 159 1.48 12.06 -3.02
CA ALA A 159 0.30 12.61 -2.35
C ALA A 159 0.54 14.01 -1.78
N ARG A 160 1.74 14.28 -1.28
CA ARG A 160 2.11 15.61 -0.78
C ARG A 160 2.04 16.69 -1.87
N GLU A 161 2.28 16.29 -3.13
CA GLU A 161 2.30 17.21 -4.25
C GLU A 161 0.94 17.34 -4.96
N VAL A 162 0.19 16.24 -5.10
CA VAL A 162 -0.97 16.20 -6.00
C VAL A 162 -2.32 16.11 -5.29
N LEU A 163 -2.34 15.92 -4.00
CA LEU A 163 -3.58 15.82 -3.22
C LEU A 163 -3.75 16.92 -2.18
#